data_48f2a8d2189200b5c1e4bd4a7a863b59
#
_entry.id   48f2a8d2189200b5c1e4bd4a7a863b59
#
_cell.length_a   1.000
_cell.length_b   1.000
_cell.length_c   1.000
_cell.angle_alpha   90.00
_cell.angle_beta   90.00
_cell.angle_gamma   90.00
#
_symmetry.space_group_name_H-M   'P 1'
#
loop_
_entity.id
_entity.type
_entity.pdbx_description
1 polymer ?
#
loop_
_entity_poly.entity_id
_entity_poly.type
_entity_poly.pdbx_seq_one_letter_code
_entity_poly.pdbx_strand_id
1 'polypeptide(L)'
;MARFILSLMELGVSAAVHLVFGFYVFSTAVAADISQAAAASGCLLLRRPPPAPATEGALVDVAAAGERDERRGDAPVVLDGSPPPIVLVHGIFGFGKGVRHQTERELSSFFFSALSGAMRWVFGEMPRRQLCSCSPLIRFRAQRLGGLSYFAGAEKKDDRVLVPDLGSLTSIHDRARELFYYLKGGQVDYGEDHSKACGHKRFGRIYETGHYPVWDEQNPVHFVGHSAGAQVVRVLHQMLADKAFPGHDTSEDWILSLTSLSGALNGTTRTYYDGMLVEDGKSMKSICLLQLCRIGVIVYDWLDIPWLKNYYNFGFDHYEMSRRKVGFSGLIDLLLGYTGPFASGDWILPDLTIQGAIKLNSTLKTFPNTFYFSYATKKTRKLFGITVPSSVLGVHPMLFLRVLQMCMWRHPQNAPLPYKGYRDEDWEDNDGALNTISMTYPRIPIEHPHRFVVDDSDCHPLQPGIWYYKIIEADHILFIVNRERAGVQFDLLYDGIFQRCRKHAFRKSPPTVPNETSQ
;
A
#
# COMPACT_ATOMS: atom_id res chain seq x y z
N MET A 1 38.03 -5.54 -8.60
CA MET A 1 38.37 -4.71 -7.46
C MET A 1 37.65 -3.35 -7.50
N ALA A 2 37.76 -2.54 -8.56
CA ALA A 2 37.08 -1.22 -8.65
C ALA A 2 35.56 -1.30 -8.49
N ARG A 3 34.87 -2.26 -9.14
CA ARG A 3 33.42 -2.47 -8.98
C ARG A 3 33.02 -2.87 -7.55
N PHE A 4 33.84 -3.65 -6.86
CA PHE A 4 33.62 -4.03 -5.47
C PHE A 4 33.72 -2.82 -4.54
N ILE A 5 34.73 -1.97 -4.73
CA ILE A 5 34.89 -0.74 -3.95
C ILE A 5 33.73 0.24 -4.21
N LEU A 6 33.31 0.40 -5.47
CA LEU A 6 32.13 1.20 -5.82
C LEU A 6 30.85 0.69 -5.16
N SER A 7 30.58 -0.62 -5.17
CA SER A 7 29.43 -1.21 -4.49
C SER A 7 29.47 -1.03 -2.97
N LEU A 8 30.65 -1.11 -2.34
CA LEU A 8 30.82 -0.81 -0.93
C LEU A 8 30.59 0.67 -0.60
N MET A 9 31.05 1.58 -1.48
CA MET A 9 30.78 3.01 -1.33
C MET A 9 29.29 3.33 -1.49
N GLU A 10 28.62 2.77 -2.50
CA GLU A 10 27.17 2.90 -2.69
C GLU A 10 26.39 2.37 -1.47
N LEU A 11 26.79 1.21 -0.96
CA LEU A 11 26.19 0.63 0.25
C LEU A 11 26.41 1.54 1.46
N GLY A 12 27.63 2.04 1.66
CA GLY A 12 27.96 2.95 2.76
C GLY A 12 27.18 4.25 2.71
N VAL A 13 27.11 4.88 1.53
CA VAL A 13 26.33 6.12 1.33
C VAL A 13 24.85 5.86 1.53
N SER A 14 24.31 4.77 0.97
CA SER A 14 22.89 4.42 1.13
C SER A 14 22.55 4.13 2.60
N ALA A 15 23.39 3.38 3.32
CA ALA A 15 23.20 3.11 4.73
C ALA A 15 23.28 4.38 5.58
N ALA A 16 24.27 5.26 5.32
CA ALA A 16 24.41 6.53 6.02
C ALA A 16 23.20 7.44 5.81
N VAL A 17 22.70 7.56 4.57
CA VAL A 17 21.49 8.34 4.25
C VAL A 17 20.26 7.79 5.00
N HIS A 18 20.09 6.48 5.05
CA HIS A 18 18.94 5.87 5.75
C HIS A 18 19.07 6.00 7.28
N LEU A 19 20.27 5.92 7.85
CA LEU A 19 20.50 6.15 9.28
C LEU A 19 20.25 7.61 9.66
N VAL A 20 20.80 8.56 8.91
CA VAL A 20 20.57 10.01 9.12
C VAL A 20 19.09 10.34 8.96
N PHE A 21 18.42 9.75 7.98
CA PHE A 21 17.00 9.94 7.76
C PHE A 21 16.16 9.29 8.86
N GLY A 22 16.46 8.06 9.26
CA GLY A 22 15.79 7.41 10.40
C GLY A 22 15.91 8.24 11.67
N PHE A 23 17.10 8.82 11.94
CA PHE A 23 17.32 9.73 13.05
C PHE A 23 16.55 11.05 12.89
N TYR A 24 16.50 11.61 11.69
CA TYR A 24 15.71 12.81 11.37
C TYR A 24 14.22 12.58 11.58
N VAL A 25 13.64 11.50 11.06
CA VAL A 25 12.23 11.15 11.26
C VAL A 25 11.92 10.93 12.73
N PHE A 26 12.82 10.22 13.43
CA PHE A 26 12.68 10.01 14.87
C PHE A 26 12.71 11.34 15.64
N SER A 27 13.68 12.21 15.36
CA SER A 27 13.82 13.50 16.03
C SER A 27 12.68 14.48 15.70
N THR A 28 12.20 14.50 14.46
CA THR A 28 11.04 15.33 14.07
C THR A 28 9.74 14.83 14.68
N ALA A 29 9.55 13.52 14.76
CA ALA A 29 8.40 12.92 15.46
C ALA A 29 8.41 13.26 16.94
N VAL A 30 9.58 13.17 17.60
CA VAL A 30 9.76 13.54 19.01
C VAL A 30 9.55 15.05 19.22
N ALA A 31 10.08 15.90 18.34
CA ALA A 31 9.91 17.36 18.41
C ALA A 31 8.44 17.78 18.20
N ALA A 32 7.73 17.14 17.25
CA ALA A 32 6.30 17.36 17.04
C ALA A 32 5.47 16.95 18.27
N ASP A 33 5.82 15.83 18.90
CA ASP A 33 5.17 15.38 20.12
C ASP A 33 5.39 16.32 21.30
N ILE A 34 6.62 16.87 21.45
CA ILE A 34 6.94 17.87 22.49
C ILE A 34 6.19 19.18 22.24
N SER A 35 6.17 19.69 21.00
CA SER A 35 5.50 20.95 20.66
C SER A 35 4.00 20.88 20.87
N GLN A 36 3.35 19.74 20.56
CA GLN A 36 1.92 19.56 20.77
C GLN A 36 1.58 19.32 22.26
N ALA A 37 2.45 18.68 23.02
CA ALA A 37 2.28 18.56 24.47
C ALA A 37 2.36 19.94 25.15
N ALA A 38 3.28 20.82 24.69
CA ALA A 38 3.40 22.19 25.16
C ALA A 38 2.15 23.04 24.78
N ALA A 39 1.64 22.91 23.54
CA ALA A 39 0.44 23.59 23.10
C ALA A 39 -0.82 23.13 23.86
N ALA A 40 -0.96 21.82 24.12
CA ALA A 40 -2.05 21.28 24.93
C ALA A 40 -2.00 21.77 26.39
N SER A 41 -0.79 21.88 26.97
CA SER A 41 -0.60 22.42 28.33
C SER A 41 -0.89 23.93 28.40
N GLY A 42 -0.52 24.70 27.36
CA GLY A 42 -0.84 26.13 27.26
C GLY A 42 -2.34 26.39 27.12
N CYS A 43 -3.06 25.52 26.40
CA CYS A 43 -4.52 25.65 26.24
C CYS A 43 -5.29 25.34 27.54
N LEU A 44 -4.74 24.49 28.42
CA LEU A 44 -5.31 24.20 29.75
C LEU A 44 -5.16 25.36 30.72
N LEU A 45 -4.11 26.19 30.59
CA LEU A 45 -3.89 27.36 31.45
C LEU A 45 -4.71 28.59 31.02
N LEU A 46 -5.32 28.59 29.84
CA LEU A 46 -6.12 29.70 29.30
C LEU A 46 -7.63 29.46 29.35
N ARG A 47 -8.11 28.33 29.88
CA ARG A 47 -9.54 28.07 30.06
C ARG A 47 -10.07 28.79 31.29
N ARG A 48 -10.72 29.96 31.11
CA ARG A 48 -11.66 30.53 32.10
C ARG A 48 -12.80 29.53 32.33
N PRO A 49 -13.23 29.34 33.56
CA PRO A 49 -14.40 28.50 33.84
C PRO A 49 -15.66 29.11 33.21
N PRO A 50 -16.55 28.30 32.61
CA PRO A 50 -17.82 28.80 32.09
C PRO A 50 -18.70 29.32 33.24
N PRO A 51 -19.56 30.34 33.01
CA PRO A 51 -20.52 30.81 34.00
C PRO A 51 -21.55 29.69 34.29
N ALA A 52 -21.94 29.59 35.56
CA ALA A 52 -22.91 28.62 36.03
C ALA A 52 -24.26 28.75 35.31
N PRO A 53 -24.92 27.64 34.93
CA PRO A 53 -26.26 27.70 34.35
C PRO A 53 -27.30 27.98 35.41
N ALA A 54 -28.25 28.87 35.11
CA ALA A 54 -29.42 29.12 35.87
C ALA A 54 -30.32 27.87 35.88
N THR A 55 -30.81 27.57 37.06
CA THR A 55 -31.81 26.53 37.33
C THR A 55 -33.17 26.89 36.78
N GLU A 56 -33.75 26.02 35.94
CA GLU A 56 -35.18 25.82 35.88
C GLU A 56 -35.49 24.37 35.52
N GLY A 57 -36.38 23.78 36.31
CA GLY A 57 -36.67 22.36 36.34
C GLY A 57 -37.69 21.89 35.31
N ALA A 58 -37.61 20.62 35.04
CA ALA A 58 -38.77 19.75 34.77
C ALA A 58 -38.32 18.27 34.89
N LEU A 59 -38.92 17.57 35.81
CA LEU A 59 -38.92 16.12 35.99
C LEU A 59 -39.65 15.46 34.81
N VAL A 60 -39.03 14.50 34.16
CA VAL A 60 -39.76 13.39 33.53
C VAL A 60 -38.95 12.11 33.74
N ASP A 61 -39.55 11.18 34.47
CA ASP A 61 -39.18 9.78 34.61
C ASP A 61 -39.23 9.07 33.27
N VAL A 62 -38.18 8.35 32.90
CA VAL A 62 -38.29 7.20 31.99
C VAL A 62 -37.44 6.05 32.48
N ALA A 63 -38.13 4.94 32.64
CA ALA A 63 -37.73 3.68 33.19
C ALA A 63 -36.60 2.98 32.45
N ALA A 64 -35.95 2.06 33.17
CA ALA A 64 -35.02 1.05 32.77
C ALA A 64 -35.38 0.32 31.47
N ALA A 65 -34.42 0.19 30.56
CA ALA A 65 -34.46 -0.80 29.50
C ALA A 65 -33.11 -1.53 29.43
N GLY A 66 -33.24 -2.84 29.51
CA GLY A 66 -32.24 -3.84 29.75
C GLY A 66 -31.09 -3.93 28.72
N GLU A 67 -30.01 -4.49 29.23
CA GLU A 67 -28.93 -5.09 28.48
C GLU A 67 -29.47 -6.05 27.40
N ARG A 68 -29.19 -5.75 26.13
CA ARG A 68 -29.33 -6.71 25.05
C ARG A 68 -27.98 -7.26 24.69
N ASP A 69 -27.91 -8.57 24.87
CA ASP A 69 -26.89 -9.50 24.39
C ASP A 69 -26.62 -9.29 22.88
N GLU A 70 -25.47 -8.68 22.54
CA GLU A 70 -24.98 -8.56 21.15
C GLU A 70 -24.26 -9.83 20.71
N ARG A 71 -25.03 -10.92 20.55
CA ARG A 71 -24.62 -12.10 19.78
C ARG A 71 -25.71 -12.47 18.79
N ARG A 72 -25.76 -11.73 17.70
CA ARG A 72 -26.35 -12.22 16.46
C ARG A 72 -25.45 -11.78 15.31
N GLY A 73 -24.79 -12.75 14.66
CA GLY A 73 -24.15 -12.55 13.39
C GLY A 73 -25.18 -12.09 12.37
N ASP A 74 -25.09 -10.83 11.99
CA ASP A 74 -25.91 -10.26 10.94
C ASP A 74 -25.51 -10.91 9.61
N ALA A 75 -26.47 -11.58 8.98
CA ALA A 75 -26.36 -11.97 7.58
C ALA A 75 -26.12 -10.71 6.73
N PRO A 76 -25.35 -10.80 5.63
CA PRO A 76 -25.05 -9.64 4.79
C PRO A 76 -26.34 -9.03 4.26
N VAL A 77 -26.65 -7.82 4.72
CA VAL A 77 -27.78 -7.04 4.20
C VAL A 77 -27.42 -6.65 2.77
N VAL A 78 -28.17 -7.17 1.80
CA VAL A 78 -28.16 -6.71 0.42
C VAL A 78 -28.69 -5.28 0.44
N LEU A 79 -27.79 -4.29 0.27
CA LEU A 79 -28.15 -2.87 0.27
C LEU A 79 -28.65 -2.49 -1.13
N ASP A 80 -29.93 -2.62 -1.33
CA ASP A 80 -30.61 -2.17 -2.54
C ASP A 80 -30.39 -0.66 -2.74
N GLY A 81 -29.80 -0.29 -3.88
CA GLY A 81 -29.57 1.11 -4.27
C GLY A 81 -28.35 1.83 -3.68
N SER A 82 -27.50 1.20 -2.90
CA SER A 82 -26.29 1.82 -2.35
C SER A 82 -25.17 1.94 -3.40
N PRO A 83 -24.34 3.02 -3.38
CA PRO A 83 -23.26 3.17 -4.33
C PRO A 83 -22.17 2.08 -4.15
N PRO A 84 -21.52 1.62 -5.23
CA PRO A 84 -20.47 0.62 -5.18
C PRO A 84 -19.33 1.02 -4.23
N PRO A 85 -18.72 0.06 -3.48
CA PRO A 85 -17.57 0.37 -2.63
C PRO A 85 -16.37 0.83 -3.44
N ILE A 86 -15.49 1.62 -2.78
CA ILE A 86 -14.18 2.02 -3.29
C ILE A 86 -13.13 1.27 -2.50
N VAL A 87 -12.27 0.52 -3.19
CA VAL A 87 -11.21 -0.30 -2.57
C VAL A 87 -9.86 0.36 -2.83
N LEU A 88 -9.19 0.82 -1.77
CA LEU A 88 -7.87 1.45 -1.83
C LEU A 88 -6.78 0.40 -1.62
N VAL A 89 -6.00 0.12 -2.65
CA VAL A 89 -4.97 -0.94 -2.65
C VAL A 89 -3.58 -0.32 -2.52
N HIS A 90 -2.89 -0.64 -1.42
CA HIS A 90 -1.59 -0.07 -1.08
C HIS A 90 -0.43 -0.63 -1.93
N GLY A 91 0.69 0.11 -1.96
CA GLY A 91 1.96 -0.29 -2.59
C GLY A 91 2.87 -1.13 -1.69
N ILE A 92 4.18 -1.06 -1.98
CA ILE A 92 5.23 -1.70 -1.16
C ILE A 92 5.24 -1.10 0.25
N PHE A 93 5.55 -1.93 1.25
CA PHE A 93 5.55 -1.57 2.67
C PHE A 93 4.23 -0.95 3.15
N GLY A 94 3.15 -1.09 2.38
CA GLY A 94 1.85 -0.62 2.77
C GLY A 94 1.19 -1.54 3.80
N PHE A 95 0.08 -1.06 4.35
CA PHE A 95 -0.72 -1.75 5.34
C PHE A 95 -2.19 -1.30 5.20
N GLY A 96 -3.11 -2.18 5.57
CA GLY A 96 -4.54 -1.91 5.59
C GLY A 96 -5.03 -1.30 6.90
N LYS A 97 -6.36 -1.28 7.06
CA LYS A 97 -6.99 -1.08 8.38
C LYS A 97 -6.81 -2.39 9.16
N GLY A 98 -5.63 -2.61 9.70
CA GLY A 98 -5.31 -3.81 10.45
C GLY A 98 -6.16 -3.95 11.72
N VAL A 99 -6.38 -5.19 12.13
CA VAL A 99 -7.09 -5.64 13.34
C VAL A 99 -6.48 -5.00 14.61
N ARG A 100 -6.88 -3.77 14.95
CA ARG A 100 -6.26 -2.98 16.03
C ARG A 100 -7.04 -2.96 17.36
N HIS A 101 -8.25 -3.51 17.43
CA HIS A 101 -9.06 -3.40 18.65
C HIS A 101 -8.67 -4.35 19.78
N GLN A 102 -8.04 -5.50 19.50
CA GLN A 102 -7.61 -6.44 20.56
C GLN A 102 -6.19 -6.17 21.06
N THR A 103 -5.29 -5.71 20.18
CA THR A 103 -3.86 -5.54 20.46
C THR A 103 -3.54 -4.32 21.34
N GLU A 104 -4.37 -3.28 21.32
CA GLU A 104 -4.13 -2.06 22.14
C GLU A 104 -4.17 -2.33 23.64
N ARG A 105 -5.04 -3.23 24.11
CA ARG A 105 -5.13 -3.61 25.53
C ARG A 105 -3.94 -4.47 25.96
N GLU A 106 -3.48 -5.36 25.11
CA GLU A 106 -2.37 -6.27 25.42
C GLU A 106 -1.01 -5.56 25.33
N LEU A 107 -0.79 -4.69 24.32
CA LEU A 107 0.44 -3.91 24.19
C LEU A 107 0.60 -2.91 25.35
N SER A 108 -0.46 -2.21 25.74
CA SER A 108 -0.40 -1.28 26.86
C SER A 108 -0.08 -2.03 28.16
N SER A 109 -0.65 -3.21 28.38
CA SER A 109 -0.37 -4.07 29.53
C SER A 109 1.07 -4.59 29.55
N PHE A 110 1.59 -5.04 28.38
CA PHE A 110 2.94 -5.57 28.25
C PHE A 110 4.02 -4.48 28.41
N PHE A 111 3.84 -3.32 27.74
CA PHE A 111 4.74 -2.17 27.91
C PHE A 111 4.75 -1.66 29.34
N PHE A 112 3.61 -1.62 30.02
CA PHE A 112 3.52 -1.25 31.42
C PHE A 112 4.26 -2.26 32.32
N SER A 113 4.14 -3.54 32.02
CA SER A 113 4.83 -4.60 32.76
C SER A 113 6.33 -4.58 32.51
N ALA A 114 6.76 -4.45 31.25
CA ALA A 114 8.17 -4.41 30.86
C ALA A 114 8.87 -3.12 31.35
N LEU A 115 8.22 -1.96 31.20
CA LEU A 115 8.76 -0.68 31.69
C LEU A 115 8.82 -0.62 33.21
N SER A 116 7.82 -1.17 33.90
CA SER A 116 7.86 -1.28 35.36
C SER A 116 8.92 -2.24 35.86
N GLY A 117 9.17 -3.33 35.12
CA GLY A 117 10.28 -4.26 35.37
C GLY A 117 11.66 -3.62 35.17
N ALA A 118 11.84 -2.92 34.05
CA ALA A 118 13.09 -2.21 33.75
C ALA A 118 13.36 -1.04 34.72
N MET A 119 12.32 -0.29 35.09
CA MET A 119 12.45 0.78 36.09
C MET A 119 12.77 0.24 37.49
N ARG A 120 12.20 -0.88 37.91
CA ARG A 120 12.57 -1.55 39.16
C ARG A 120 14.03 -2.00 39.16
N TRP A 121 14.52 -2.46 38.04
CA TRP A 121 15.90 -2.92 37.89
C TRP A 121 16.90 -1.76 37.93
N VAL A 122 16.55 -0.58 37.38
CA VAL A 122 17.44 0.58 37.28
C VAL A 122 17.34 1.51 38.50
N PHE A 123 16.16 1.69 39.08
CA PHE A 123 15.89 2.74 40.10
C PHE A 123 15.40 2.23 41.47
N GLY A 124 15.33 0.92 41.68
CA GLY A 124 14.77 0.36 42.93
C GLY A 124 13.25 0.57 43.06
N GLU A 125 12.68 0.20 44.21
CA GLU A 125 11.23 0.36 44.46
C GLU A 125 10.84 1.83 44.58
N MET A 126 10.19 2.38 43.54
CA MET A 126 9.55 3.70 43.60
C MET A 126 8.11 3.63 44.15
N PRO A 127 7.65 4.61 44.92
CA PRO A 127 6.29 4.63 45.46
C PRO A 127 5.23 4.67 44.34
N ARG A 128 4.20 3.84 44.44
CA ARG A 128 3.10 3.68 43.46
C ARG A 128 2.42 4.98 43.00
N ARG A 129 2.50 6.06 43.74
CA ARG A 129 1.87 7.35 43.39
C ARG A 129 2.54 8.10 42.22
N GLN A 130 3.82 7.89 41.95
CA GLN A 130 4.53 8.55 40.83
C GLN A 130 4.36 7.84 39.48
N LEU A 131 4.05 6.55 39.49
CA LEU A 131 3.80 5.78 38.28
C LEU A 131 2.44 6.11 37.59
N CYS A 132 1.46 6.62 38.36
CA CYS A 132 0.17 7.02 37.80
C CYS A 132 0.20 8.32 36.99
N SER A 133 1.18 9.21 37.18
CA SER A 133 1.24 10.48 36.45
C SER A 133 1.80 10.34 35.03
N CYS A 134 2.51 9.24 34.71
CA CYS A 134 3.00 8.94 33.35
C CYS A 134 1.98 8.21 32.45
N SER A 135 0.86 7.77 33.03
CA SER A 135 -0.18 7.01 32.35
C SER A 135 -0.84 7.73 31.15
N PRO A 136 -1.14 9.04 31.21
CA PRO A 136 -1.74 9.76 30.09
C PRO A 136 -0.83 9.89 28.87
N LEU A 137 0.47 10.11 29.09
CA LEU A 137 1.46 10.25 28.00
C LEU A 137 1.68 8.95 27.23
N ILE A 138 1.68 7.81 27.94
CA ILE A 138 1.86 6.49 27.31
C ILE A 138 0.58 6.08 26.57
N ARG A 139 -0.61 6.36 27.13
CA ARG A 139 -1.89 6.16 26.41
C ARG A 139 -2.02 7.03 25.18
N PHE A 140 -1.59 8.29 25.24
CA PHE A 140 -1.63 9.22 24.12
C PHE A 140 -0.69 8.79 22.97
N ARG A 141 0.46 8.20 23.29
CA ARG A 141 1.43 7.68 22.32
C ARG A 141 0.95 6.39 21.65
N ALA A 142 0.32 5.49 22.39
CA ALA A 142 -0.27 4.27 21.83
C ALA A 142 -1.46 4.59 20.90
N GLN A 143 -2.29 5.55 21.25
CA GLN A 143 -3.38 6.03 20.40
C GLN A 143 -2.90 6.68 19.09
N ARG A 144 -1.74 7.35 19.07
CA ARG A 144 -1.17 7.96 17.87
C ARG A 144 -0.50 6.95 16.93
N LEU A 145 0.24 5.98 17.45
CA LEU A 145 0.79 4.88 16.63
C LEU A 145 -0.33 4.00 16.06
N GLY A 146 -1.46 3.89 16.78
CA GLY A 146 -2.67 3.21 16.34
C GLY A 146 -3.46 3.90 15.22
N GLY A 147 -3.14 5.14 14.86
CA GLY A 147 -3.88 5.96 13.88
C GLY A 147 -3.19 6.18 12.53
N LEU A 148 -2.05 5.54 12.26
CA LEU A 148 -1.39 5.67 10.96
C LEU A 148 -2.25 5.02 9.87
N SER A 149 -2.59 5.80 8.85
CA SER A 149 -3.26 5.35 7.64
C SER A 149 -2.28 5.44 6.47
N TYR A 150 -2.20 4.37 5.67
CA TYR A 150 -1.38 4.40 4.47
C TYR A 150 -1.84 5.49 3.49
N PHE A 151 -3.16 5.63 3.33
CA PHE A 151 -3.77 6.66 2.46
C PHE A 151 -4.02 7.99 3.19
N ALA A 152 -3.30 8.25 4.28
CA ALA A 152 -3.31 9.52 5.01
C ALA A 152 -4.72 10.02 5.41
N GLY A 153 -5.65 9.10 5.65
CA GLY A 153 -7.03 9.41 6.06
C GLY A 153 -8.00 9.61 4.90
N ALA A 154 -7.60 9.40 3.64
CA ALA A 154 -8.52 9.46 2.51
C ALA A 154 -9.68 8.46 2.65
N GLU A 155 -9.44 7.32 3.31
CA GLU A 155 -10.46 6.30 3.60
C GLU A 155 -11.59 6.77 4.52
N LYS A 156 -11.43 7.94 5.14
CA LYS A 156 -12.46 8.55 6.02
C LYS A 156 -13.38 9.53 5.26
N LYS A 157 -13.07 9.80 3.99
CA LYS A 157 -13.85 10.73 3.16
C LYS A 157 -15.16 10.13 2.64
N ASP A 158 -15.30 8.81 2.69
CA ASP A 158 -16.48 8.09 2.23
C ASP A 158 -16.65 6.80 3.08
N ASP A 159 -17.86 6.54 3.56
CA ASP A 159 -18.16 5.43 4.49
C ASP A 159 -18.03 4.05 3.84
N ARG A 160 -18.03 3.99 2.51
CA ARG A 160 -17.91 2.74 1.73
C ARG A 160 -16.52 2.52 1.16
N VAL A 161 -15.50 3.03 1.82
CA VAL A 161 -14.10 2.80 1.46
C VAL A 161 -13.54 1.62 2.23
N LEU A 162 -13.01 0.65 1.49
CA LEU A 162 -12.30 -0.52 2.00
C LEU A 162 -10.80 -0.35 1.78
N VAL A 163 -10.00 -0.73 2.78
CA VAL A 163 -8.53 -0.70 2.72
C VAL A 163 -8.01 -2.08 3.12
N PRO A 164 -7.74 -2.97 2.15
CA PRO A 164 -7.22 -4.31 2.41
C PRO A 164 -5.82 -4.28 3.01
N ASP A 165 -5.56 -5.21 3.92
CA ASP A 165 -4.24 -5.48 4.48
C ASP A 165 -3.62 -6.67 3.74
N LEU A 166 -2.84 -6.38 2.70
CA LEU A 166 -2.20 -7.36 1.84
C LEU A 166 -0.73 -7.56 2.27
N GLY A 167 -0.13 -8.66 1.88
CA GLY A 167 1.29 -8.87 2.08
C GLY A 167 2.11 -7.70 1.52
N SER A 168 2.93 -7.06 2.36
CA SER A 168 3.59 -5.80 1.98
C SER A 168 4.78 -6.00 1.02
N LEU A 169 5.34 -7.21 0.99
CA LEU A 169 6.49 -7.60 0.16
C LEU A 169 6.25 -8.82 -0.71
N THR A 170 5.09 -9.49 -0.62
CA THR A 170 4.74 -10.63 -1.46
C THR A 170 4.56 -10.22 -2.92
N SER A 171 4.58 -11.17 -3.82
CA SER A 171 4.43 -10.95 -5.27
C SER A 171 3.10 -10.28 -5.63
N ILE A 172 3.02 -9.70 -6.80
CA ILE A 172 1.77 -9.14 -7.33
C ILE A 172 0.70 -10.22 -7.45
N HIS A 173 1.10 -11.46 -7.80
CA HIS A 173 0.19 -12.61 -7.87
C HIS A 173 -0.44 -12.92 -6.52
N ASP A 174 0.35 -13.08 -5.47
CA ASP A 174 -0.14 -13.43 -4.14
C ASP A 174 -1.03 -12.34 -3.56
N ARG A 175 -0.64 -11.09 -3.75
CA ARG A 175 -1.44 -9.93 -3.32
C ARG A 175 -2.78 -9.86 -4.05
N ALA A 176 -2.83 -10.22 -5.33
CA ALA A 176 -4.10 -10.28 -6.08
C ALA A 176 -5.02 -11.37 -5.54
N ARG A 177 -4.46 -12.54 -5.19
CA ARG A 177 -5.20 -13.63 -4.53
C ARG A 177 -5.71 -13.20 -3.14
N GLU A 178 -4.88 -12.60 -2.31
CA GLU A 178 -5.27 -12.07 -1.01
C GLU A 178 -6.39 -11.03 -1.12
N LEU A 179 -6.32 -10.13 -2.11
CA LEU A 179 -7.32 -9.10 -2.35
C LEU A 179 -8.70 -9.69 -2.70
N PHE A 180 -8.72 -10.76 -3.49
CA PHE A 180 -9.96 -11.48 -3.80
C PHE A 180 -10.63 -12.02 -2.53
N TYR A 181 -9.88 -12.78 -1.72
CA TYR A 181 -10.43 -13.38 -0.51
C TYR A 181 -10.71 -12.36 0.60
N TYR A 182 -9.99 -11.24 0.65
CA TYR A 182 -10.34 -10.13 1.51
C TYR A 182 -11.77 -9.62 1.21
N LEU A 183 -12.15 -9.51 -0.05
CA LEU A 183 -13.49 -9.05 -0.45
C LEU A 183 -14.54 -10.14 -0.32
N LYS A 184 -14.31 -11.32 -0.88
CA LYS A 184 -15.30 -12.41 -0.94
C LYS A 184 -15.41 -13.22 0.36
N GLY A 185 -14.35 -13.31 1.14
CA GLY A 185 -14.23 -14.25 2.25
C GLY A 185 -13.66 -15.61 1.83
N GLY A 186 -13.42 -16.47 2.81
CA GLY A 186 -12.84 -17.80 2.61
C GLY A 186 -11.35 -17.83 2.88
N GLN A 187 -10.74 -18.99 2.64
CA GLN A 187 -9.31 -19.20 2.79
C GLN A 187 -8.57 -18.77 1.52
N VAL A 188 -7.53 -17.96 1.67
CA VAL A 188 -6.67 -17.56 0.54
C VAL A 188 -6.09 -18.80 -0.12
N ASP A 189 -6.39 -18.99 -1.40
CA ASP A 189 -5.81 -20.02 -2.27
C ASP A 189 -4.89 -19.34 -3.28
N TYR A 190 -3.58 -19.49 -3.09
CA TYR A 190 -2.56 -18.90 -3.98
C TYR A 190 -2.48 -19.61 -5.34
N GLY A 191 -3.17 -20.74 -5.51
CA GLY A 191 -3.18 -21.57 -6.70
C GLY A 191 -2.16 -22.71 -6.61
N GLU A 192 -2.56 -23.89 -7.09
CA GLU A 192 -1.75 -25.11 -6.94
C GLU A 192 -0.44 -25.05 -7.74
N ASP A 193 -0.53 -24.65 -9.01
CA ASP A 193 0.66 -24.60 -9.90
C ASP A 193 1.64 -23.52 -9.44
N HIS A 194 1.11 -22.34 -9.04
CA HIS A 194 1.94 -21.24 -8.54
C HIS A 194 2.67 -21.65 -7.25
N SER A 195 1.95 -22.16 -6.26
CA SER A 195 2.53 -22.55 -4.98
C SER A 195 3.58 -23.66 -5.10
N LYS A 196 3.36 -24.63 -6.00
CA LYS A 196 4.37 -25.66 -6.34
C LYS A 196 5.60 -25.06 -7.01
N ALA A 197 5.41 -24.16 -7.97
CA ALA A 197 6.52 -23.52 -8.69
C ALA A 197 7.36 -22.62 -7.78
N CYS A 198 6.73 -21.96 -6.81
CA CYS A 198 7.38 -21.03 -5.90
C CYS A 198 7.86 -21.67 -4.58
N GLY A 199 7.41 -22.89 -4.28
CA GLY A 199 7.86 -23.66 -3.11
C GLY A 199 7.26 -23.19 -1.79
N HIS A 200 5.98 -22.82 -1.80
CA HIS A 200 5.23 -22.43 -0.60
C HIS A 200 3.89 -23.16 -0.49
N LYS A 201 3.17 -22.97 0.61
CA LYS A 201 1.85 -23.55 0.81
C LYS A 201 0.82 -22.93 -0.13
N ARG A 202 -0.06 -23.76 -0.67
CA ARG A 202 -1.18 -23.32 -1.49
C ARG A 202 -2.16 -22.42 -0.73
N PHE A 203 -2.44 -22.74 0.54
CA PHE A 203 -3.44 -22.06 1.33
C PHE A 203 -2.82 -21.13 2.37
N GLY A 204 -3.32 -19.90 2.40
CA GLY A 204 -2.90 -18.86 3.33
C GLY A 204 -3.92 -18.59 4.45
N ARG A 205 -4.02 -17.33 4.86
CA ARG A 205 -4.94 -16.86 5.91
C ARG A 205 -6.41 -17.07 5.54
N ILE A 206 -7.26 -17.10 6.57
CA ILE A 206 -8.71 -17.26 6.41
C ILE A 206 -9.38 -15.93 6.73
N TYR A 207 -10.28 -15.51 5.85
CA TYR A 207 -11.26 -14.47 6.10
C TYR A 207 -12.61 -15.15 6.36
N GLU A 208 -13.03 -15.26 7.61
CA GLU A 208 -14.29 -15.94 7.99
C GLU A 208 -15.50 -15.31 7.28
N THR A 209 -15.51 -13.98 7.23
CA THR A 209 -16.45 -13.18 6.44
C THR A 209 -15.67 -12.23 5.55
N GLY A 210 -16.03 -12.17 4.25
CA GLY A 210 -15.47 -11.18 3.35
C GLY A 210 -15.95 -9.77 3.72
N HIS A 211 -15.14 -8.77 3.38
CA HIS A 211 -15.51 -7.37 3.58
C HIS A 211 -16.57 -6.87 2.57
N TYR A 212 -16.76 -7.61 1.49
CA TYR A 212 -17.83 -7.38 0.50
C TYR A 212 -18.27 -8.72 -0.13
N PRO A 213 -18.91 -9.63 0.64
CA PRO A 213 -19.22 -10.99 0.20
C PRO A 213 -20.17 -11.06 -1.02
N VAL A 214 -21.00 -10.02 -1.20
CA VAL A 214 -21.94 -9.88 -2.34
C VAL A 214 -21.25 -9.44 -3.64
N TRP A 215 -19.92 -9.27 -3.65
CA TRP A 215 -19.16 -8.83 -4.83
C TRP A 215 -19.37 -9.78 -6.01
N ASP A 216 -19.99 -9.28 -7.04
CA ASP A 216 -20.30 -9.98 -8.29
C ASP A 216 -20.53 -8.95 -9.41
N GLU A 217 -21.06 -9.38 -10.54
CA GLU A 217 -21.35 -8.53 -11.68
C GLU A 217 -22.45 -7.48 -11.40
N GLN A 218 -23.44 -7.83 -10.56
CA GLN A 218 -24.53 -6.93 -10.16
C GLN A 218 -24.06 -5.97 -9.06
N ASN A 219 -23.07 -6.35 -8.27
CA ASN A 219 -22.51 -5.62 -7.16
C ASN A 219 -21.00 -5.32 -7.36
N PRO A 220 -20.63 -4.65 -8.47
CA PRO A 220 -19.23 -4.41 -8.81
C PRO A 220 -18.59 -3.35 -7.90
N VAL A 221 -17.25 -3.21 -7.96
CA VAL A 221 -16.47 -2.27 -7.14
C VAL A 221 -15.62 -1.32 -7.98
N HIS A 222 -15.22 -0.22 -7.37
CA HIS A 222 -14.17 0.67 -7.86
C HIS A 222 -12.85 0.39 -7.15
N PHE A 223 -11.75 0.34 -7.88
CA PHE A 223 -10.41 0.22 -7.29
C PHE A 223 -9.58 1.49 -7.48
N VAL A 224 -8.84 1.85 -6.43
CA VAL A 224 -7.78 2.85 -6.47
C VAL A 224 -6.50 2.19 -6.01
N GLY A 225 -5.57 1.94 -6.93
CA GLY A 225 -4.28 1.30 -6.63
C GLY A 225 -3.15 2.32 -6.58
N HIS A 226 -2.41 2.38 -5.46
CA HIS A 226 -1.21 3.18 -5.35
C HIS A 226 0.03 2.34 -5.64
N SER A 227 0.96 2.86 -6.49
CA SER A 227 2.24 2.20 -6.75
C SER A 227 2.05 0.76 -7.28
N ALA A 228 2.66 -0.24 -6.65
CA ALA A 228 2.45 -1.66 -6.97
C ALA A 228 0.98 -2.09 -6.86
N GLY A 229 0.18 -1.43 -6.02
CA GLY A 229 -1.25 -1.73 -5.85
C GLY A 229 -2.06 -1.62 -7.14
N ALA A 230 -1.65 -0.74 -8.07
CA ALA A 230 -2.29 -0.65 -9.40
C ALA A 230 -2.10 -1.94 -10.23
N GLN A 231 -0.89 -2.55 -10.18
CA GLN A 231 -0.63 -3.83 -10.85
C GLN A 231 -1.35 -4.99 -10.16
N VAL A 232 -1.45 -4.97 -8.82
CA VAL A 232 -2.24 -5.97 -8.07
C VAL A 232 -3.68 -6.01 -8.58
N VAL A 233 -4.30 -4.84 -8.75
CA VAL A 233 -5.69 -4.77 -9.27
C VAL A 233 -5.76 -5.26 -10.72
N ARG A 234 -4.78 -4.93 -11.57
CA ARG A 234 -4.76 -5.42 -12.97
C ARG A 234 -4.65 -6.94 -13.05
N VAL A 235 -3.77 -7.52 -12.21
CA VAL A 235 -3.62 -8.99 -12.14
C VAL A 235 -4.91 -9.63 -11.59
N LEU A 236 -5.50 -9.08 -10.54
CA LEU A 236 -6.80 -9.53 -10.04
C LEU A 236 -7.88 -9.46 -11.14
N HIS A 237 -7.93 -8.37 -11.90
CA HIS A 237 -8.88 -8.19 -12.99
C HIS A 237 -8.75 -9.28 -14.06
N GLN A 238 -7.51 -9.59 -14.47
CA GLN A 238 -7.25 -10.69 -15.39
C GLN A 238 -7.64 -12.05 -14.77
N MET A 239 -7.31 -12.28 -13.50
CA MET A 239 -7.69 -13.52 -12.79
C MET A 239 -9.21 -13.70 -12.71
N LEU A 240 -10.00 -12.62 -12.56
CA LEU A 240 -11.46 -12.67 -12.59
C LEU A 240 -11.96 -13.08 -13.97
N ALA A 241 -11.41 -12.49 -15.04
CA ALA A 241 -11.76 -12.83 -16.42
C ALA A 241 -11.38 -14.28 -16.78
N ASP A 242 -10.24 -14.76 -16.27
CA ASP A 242 -9.73 -16.12 -16.49
C ASP A 242 -10.41 -17.17 -15.59
N LYS A 243 -11.36 -16.75 -14.72
CA LYS A 243 -12.06 -17.63 -13.75
C LYS A 243 -11.07 -18.40 -12.85
N ALA A 244 -10.02 -17.73 -12.41
CA ALA A 244 -8.91 -18.33 -11.67
C ALA A 244 -9.23 -18.67 -10.19
N PHE A 245 -10.47 -18.44 -9.73
CA PHE A 245 -10.91 -18.66 -8.35
C PHE A 245 -11.88 -19.85 -8.29
N PRO A 246 -11.44 -21.05 -7.90
CA PRO A 246 -12.29 -22.23 -7.83
C PRO A 246 -13.52 -22.00 -6.94
N GLY A 247 -14.69 -22.44 -7.42
CA GLY A 247 -15.95 -22.27 -6.70
C GLY A 247 -16.63 -20.92 -6.88
N HIS A 248 -16.04 -20.00 -7.67
CA HIS A 248 -16.61 -18.69 -7.98
C HIS A 248 -16.71 -18.51 -9.51
N ASP A 249 -17.92 -18.18 -10.00
CA ASP A 249 -18.11 -17.83 -11.42
C ASP A 249 -17.82 -16.34 -11.61
N THR A 250 -16.55 -16.01 -11.71
CA THR A 250 -16.04 -14.64 -11.80
C THR A 250 -16.10 -14.08 -13.21
N SER A 251 -16.13 -12.76 -13.33
CA SER A 251 -16.16 -12.03 -14.59
C SER A 251 -15.33 -10.73 -14.45
N GLU A 252 -14.76 -10.25 -15.56
CA GLU A 252 -14.12 -8.92 -15.62
C GLU A 252 -15.07 -7.79 -15.26
N ASP A 253 -16.38 -7.99 -15.44
CA ASP A 253 -17.41 -7.00 -15.14
C ASP A 253 -17.66 -6.78 -13.64
N TRP A 254 -16.97 -7.52 -12.77
CA TRP A 254 -16.98 -7.25 -11.32
C TRP A 254 -16.23 -5.97 -10.95
N ILE A 255 -15.49 -5.37 -11.90
CA ILE A 255 -14.74 -4.12 -11.71
C ILE A 255 -15.28 -3.02 -12.59
N LEU A 256 -15.81 -1.96 -11.98
CA LEU A 256 -16.33 -0.78 -12.69
C LEU A 256 -15.21 0.13 -13.19
N SER A 257 -14.25 0.41 -12.32
CA SER A 257 -13.13 1.27 -12.67
C SER A 257 -11.86 0.91 -11.91
N LEU A 258 -10.73 1.20 -12.53
CA LEU A 258 -9.40 1.17 -11.93
C LEU A 258 -8.77 2.55 -12.05
N THR A 259 -8.49 3.18 -10.91
CA THR A 259 -7.70 4.40 -10.81
C THR A 259 -6.30 4.06 -10.32
N SER A 260 -5.30 4.30 -11.16
CA SER A 260 -3.89 4.12 -10.85
C SER A 260 -3.32 5.42 -10.31
N LEU A 261 -2.92 5.45 -9.04
CA LEU A 261 -2.26 6.57 -8.40
C LEU A 261 -0.76 6.27 -8.30
N SER A 262 0.04 6.96 -9.09
CA SER A 262 1.50 6.66 -9.22
C SER A 262 1.77 5.17 -9.42
N GLY A 263 1.04 4.49 -10.32
CA GLY A 263 1.06 3.03 -10.45
C GLY A 263 2.26 2.51 -11.24
N ALA A 264 2.83 1.39 -10.80
CA ALA A 264 3.99 0.75 -11.43
C ALA A 264 3.56 -0.10 -12.65
N LEU A 265 2.95 0.53 -13.68
CA LEU A 265 2.34 -0.18 -14.81
C LEU A 265 3.36 -0.79 -15.78
N ASN A 266 4.58 -0.25 -15.83
CA ASN A 266 5.62 -0.69 -16.76
C ASN A 266 6.98 -0.95 -16.09
N GLY A 267 7.00 -1.13 -14.75
CA GLY A 267 8.23 -1.33 -13.98
C GLY A 267 8.98 -0.03 -13.66
N THR A 268 10.16 -0.14 -13.11
CA THR A 268 10.97 1.03 -12.72
C THR A 268 12.47 0.74 -12.74
N THR A 269 13.24 1.74 -13.16
CA THR A 269 14.71 1.69 -13.13
C THR A 269 15.26 1.74 -11.70
N ARG A 270 14.47 2.18 -10.72
CA ARG A 270 14.87 2.20 -9.31
C ARG A 270 15.28 0.83 -8.78
N THR A 271 14.59 -0.24 -9.21
CA THR A 271 14.89 -1.60 -8.76
C THR A 271 16.33 -2.01 -9.02
N TYR A 272 16.93 -1.55 -10.11
CA TYR A 272 18.32 -1.83 -10.48
C TYR A 272 19.32 -1.03 -9.61
N TYR A 273 18.96 0.20 -9.20
CA TYR A 273 19.73 0.96 -8.20
C TYR A 273 19.64 0.33 -6.81
N ASP A 274 18.48 -0.21 -6.45
CA ASP A 274 18.31 -0.89 -5.17
C ASP A 274 19.06 -2.23 -5.12
N GLY A 275 19.39 -2.83 -6.28
CA GLY A 275 20.26 -3.99 -6.35
C GLY A 275 19.76 -5.16 -7.19
N MET A 276 18.64 -5.03 -7.93
CA MET A 276 18.26 -6.03 -8.93
C MET A 276 19.24 -6.04 -10.11
N LEU A 277 19.48 -7.21 -10.69
CA LEU A 277 20.29 -7.32 -11.90
C LEU A 277 19.48 -6.90 -13.13
N VAL A 278 20.14 -6.15 -14.03
CA VAL A 278 19.50 -5.66 -15.26
C VAL A 278 19.37 -6.79 -16.29
N GLU A 279 20.23 -7.80 -16.21
CA GLU A 279 20.33 -8.90 -17.16
C GLU A 279 19.08 -9.80 -17.15
N ASP A 280 18.52 -10.05 -15.97
CA ASP A 280 17.36 -10.95 -15.80
C ASP A 280 16.14 -10.33 -15.10
N GLY A 281 16.33 -9.18 -14.45
CA GLY A 281 15.27 -8.53 -13.68
C GLY A 281 14.77 -9.35 -12.46
N LYS A 282 15.46 -10.43 -12.10
CA LYS A 282 15.05 -11.37 -11.06
C LYS A 282 16.09 -11.54 -9.95
N SER A 283 17.35 -11.65 -10.32
CA SER A 283 18.46 -11.88 -9.39
C SER A 283 18.91 -10.57 -8.73
N MET A 284 19.51 -10.68 -7.54
CA MET A 284 20.07 -9.55 -6.81
C MET A 284 21.59 -9.52 -6.92
N LYS A 285 22.17 -8.32 -6.97
CA LYS A 285 23.61 -8.09 -6.82
C LYS A 285 24.08 -8.66 -5.49
N SER A 286 25.28 -9.25 -5.45
CA SER A 286 25.83 -9.89 -4.24
C SER A 286 26.01 -8.89 -3.07
N ILE A 287 26.32 -7.63 -3.38
CA ILE A 287 26.49 -6.55 -2.39
C ILE A 287 25.56 -5.40 -2.80
N CYS A 288 24.46 -5.23 -2.08
CA CYS A 288 23.50 -4.16 -2.31
C CYS A 288 22.58 -3.96 -1.10
N LEU A 289 21.83 -2.86 -1.09
CA LEU A 289 20.86 -2.56 -0.04
C LEU A 289 19.78 -3.65 0.07
N LEU A 290 19.33 -4.21 -1.07
CA LEU A 290 18.33 -5.27 -1.08
C LEU A 290 18.79 -6.54 -0.36
N GLN A 291 20.07 -6.89 -0.40
CA GLN A 291 20.58 -8.04 0.36
C GLN A 291 20.46 -7.82 1.87
N LEU A 292 20.71 -6.60 2.36
CA LEU A 292 20.51 -6.28 3.78
C LEU A 292 19.03 -6.33 4.15
N CYS A 293 18.16 -5.77 3.31
CA CYS A 293 16.71 -5.85 3.51
C CYS A 293 16.23 -7.31 3.53
N ARG A 294 16.70 -8.14 2.58
CA ARG A 294 16.39 -9.57 2.51
C ARG A 294 16.78 -10.30 3.80
N ILE A 295 18.02 -10.09 4.25
CA ILE A 295 18.49 -10.70 5.51
C ILE A 295 17.59 -10.27 6.67
N GLY A 296 17.27 -8.97 6.76
CA GLY A 296 16.40 -8.43 7.81
C GLY A 296 15.01 -9.09 7.80
N VAL A 297 14.38 -9.22 6.64
CA VAL A 297 13.07 -9.86 6.48
C VAL A 297 13.12 -11.35 6.83
N ILE A 298 14.14 -12.08 6.36
CA ILE A 298 14.33 -13.51 6.68
C ILE A 298 14.47 -13.70 8.19
N VAL A 299 15.34 -12.93 8.85
CA VAL A 299 15.56 -13.03 10.29
C VAL A 299 14.28 -12.67 11.05
N TYR A 300 13.56 -11.64 10.62
CA TYR A 300 12.29 -11.22 11.20
C TYR A 300 11.25 -12.34 11.17
N ASP A 301 11.03 -12.94 10.00
CA ASP A 301 10.07 -14.03 9.84
C ASP A 301 10.53 -15.31 10.52
N TRP A 302 11.83 -15.59 10.52
CA TRP A 302 12.40 -16.75 11.22
C TRP A 302 12.23 -16.65 12.74
N LEU A 303 12.44 -15.48 13.33
CA LEU A 303 12.24 -15.25 14.78
C LEU A 303 10.79 -15.47 15.20
N ASP A 304 9.84 -15.20 14.31
CA ASP A 304 8.41 -15.43 14.48
C ASP A 304 7.88 -14.93 15.85
N ILE A 305 8.16 -13.68 16.14
CA ILE A 305 7.74 -13.04 17.39
C ILE A 305 6.30 -12.54 17.23
N PRO A 306 5.30 -13.14 17.93
CA PRO A 306 3.88 -12.88 17.65
C PRO A 306 3.48 -11.41 17.79
N TRP A 307 3.89 -10.73 18.86
CA TRP A 307 3.54 -9.33 19.07
C TRP A 307 4.13 -8.40 17.99
N LEU A 308 5.31 -8.74 17.44
CA LEU A 308 5.97 -7.99 16.39
C LEU A 308 5.27 -8.20 15.04
N LYS A 309 4.88 -9.45 14.73
CA LYS A 309 4.08 -9.78 13.53
C LYS A 309 2.68 -9.17 13.57
N ASN A 310 2.06 -9.11 14.75
CA ASN A 310 0.78 -8.40 14.93
C ASN A 310 0.92 -6.89 14.70
N TYR A 311 2.10 -6.31 14.92
CA TYR A 311 2.36 -4.91 14.63
C TYR A 311 2.60 -4.66 13.14
N TYR A 312 3.40 -5.51 12.50
CA TYR A 312 3.68 -5.44 11.07
C TYR A 312 4.02 -6.83 10.51
N ASN A 313 3.36 -7.23 9.43
CA ASN A 313 3.61 -8.49 8.75
C ASN A 313 4.05 -8.23 7.30
N PHE A 314 5.19 -8.83 6.89
CA PHE A 314 5.66 -8.74 5.52
C PHE A 314 4.83 -9.57 4.53
N GLY A 315 4.05 -10.55 5.04
CA GLY A 315 3.12 -11.35 4.26
C GLY A 315 3.61 -12.74 3.86
N PHE A 316 4.80 -13.15 4.28
CA PHE A 316 5.41 -14.44 3.87
C PHE A 316 5.01 -15.64 4.74
N ASP A 317 3.90 -15.57 5.48
CA ASP A 317 3.48 -16.66 6.39
C ASP A 317 3.26 -18.01 5.67
N HIS A 318 2.83 -17.99 4.41
CA HIS A 318 2.64 -19.19 3.57
C HIS A 318 3.96 -19.88 3.18
N TYR A 319 5.10 -19.20 3.30
CA TYR A 319 6.44 -19.80 3.16
C TYR A 319 6.91 -20.56 4.41
N GLU A 320 6.23 -20.42 5.55
CA GLU A 320 6.54 -21.08 6.82
C GLU A 320 8.00 -20.96 7.27
N MET A 321 8.61 -19.80 7.09
CA MET A 321 10.03 -19.55 7.38
C MET A 321 10.38 -19.50 8.88
N SER A 322 9.42 -19.71 9.79
CA SER A 322 9.65 -19.58 11.23
C SER A 322 10.65 -20.61 11.78
N ARG A 323 11.37 -20.23 12.84
CA ARG A 323 12.33 -21.12 13.53
C ARG A 323 11.74 -22.45 13.96
N ARG A 324 10.43 -22.47 14.26
CA ARG A 324 9.72 -23.70 14.68
C ARG A 324 9.51 -24.67 13.52
N LYS A 325 9.47 -24.16 12.30
CA LYS A 325 9.22 -24.93 11.08
C LYS A 325 10.51 -25.38 10.41
N VAL A 326 11.45 -24.46 10.20
CA VAL A 326 12.66 -24.71 9.41
C VAL A 326 13.93 -24.94 10.26
N GLY A 327 13.90 -24.59 11.55
CA GLY A 327 15.07 -24.69 12.43
C GLY A 327 16.23 -23.79 12.03
N PHE A 328 17.43 -24.05 12.54
CA PHE A 328 18.62 -23.25 12.23
C PHE A 328 19.20 -23.60 10.85
N SER A 329 19.16 -24.87 10.42
CA SER A 329 19.58 -25.29 9.08
C SER A 329 18.76 -24.59 7.99
N GLY A 330 17.44 -24.51 8.15
CA GLY A 330 16.59 -23.81 7.21
C GLY A 330 16.82 -22.29 7.18
N LEU A 331 17.24 -21.68 8.30
CA LEU A 331 17.69 -20.28 8.29
C LEU A 331 18.91 -20.10 7.37
N ILE A 332 19.88 -21.04 7.44
CA ILE A 332 21.04 -21.00 6.56
C ILE A 332 20.64 -21.14 5.10
N ASP A 333 19.74 -22.07 4.78
CA ASP A 333 19.24 -22.27 3.41
C ASP A 333 18.52 -21.03 2.88
N LEU A 334 17.69 -20.36 3.70
CA LEU A 334 17.04 -19.08 3.37
C LEU A 334 18.07 -17.96 3.12
N LEU A 335 19.08 -17.85 3.99
CA LEU A 335 20.13 -16.82 3.87
C LEU A 335 21.03 -17.07 2.66
N LEU A 336 21.32 -18.30 2.32
CA LEU A 336 22.10 -18.67 1.12
C LEU A 336 21.27 -18.59 -0.17
N GLY A 337 19.93 -18.43 -0.07
CA GLY A 337 19.04 -18.29 -1.21
C GLY A 337 18.73 -19.62 -1.91
N TYR A 338 18.72 -20.72 -1.16
CA TYR A 338 18.32 -22.02 -1.67
C TYR A 338 16.80 -22.24 -1.58
N THR A 339 16.15 -21.60 -0.62
CA THR A 339 14.71 -21.73 -0.37
C THR A 339 14.06 -20.38 -0.09
N GLY A 340 12.73 -20.36 -0.08
CA GLY A 340 11.92 -19.20 0.28
C GLY A 340 11.65 -18.21 -0.87
N PRO A 341 10.97 -17.10 -0.59
CA PRO A 341 10.46 -16.17 -1.61
C PRO A 341 11.57 -15.52 -2.43
N PHE A 342 12.72 -15.26 -1.82
CA PHE A 342 13.85 -14.62 -2.50
C PHE A 342 14.62 -15.58 -3.42
N ALA A 343 14.53 -16.89 -3.17
CA ALA A 343 15.09 -17.93 -4.05
C ALA A 343 14.21 -18.18 -5.27
N SER A 344 12.89 -18.31 -5.06
CA SER A 344 11.93 -18.51 -6.15
C SER A 344 11.74 -17.26 -7.01
N GLY A 345 12.00 -16.07 -6.44
CA GLY A 345 11.70 -14.77 -7.06
C GLY A 345 10.23 -14.38 -6.92
N ASP A 346 9.50 -15.03 -6.01
CA ASP A 346 8.09 -14.76 -5.74
C ASP A 346 7.94 -13.72 -4.62
N TRP A 347 8.35 -12.52 -4.95
CA TRP A 347 8.23 -11.34 -4.11
C TRP A 347 8.16 -10.08 -4.99
N ILE A 348 7.85 -8.95 -4.38
CA ILE A 348 7.40 -7.76 -5.10
C ILE A 348 8.42 -7.15 -6.08
N LEU A 349 9.74 -7.16 -5.78
CA LEU A 349 10.73 -6.40 -6.58
C LEU A 349 10.96 -6.99 -7.99
N PRO A 350 11.05 -8.32 -8.19
CA PRO A 350 11.11 -8.90 -9.53
C PRO A 350 9.96 -8.43 -10.43
N ASP A 351 8.73 -8.35 -9.88
CA ASP A 351 7.55 -7.90 -10.63
C ASP A 351 7.61 -6.42 -11.02
N LEU A 352 8.37 -5.62 -10.27
CA LEU A 352 8.53 -4.17 -10.49
C LEU A 352 9.75 -3.81 -11.33
N THR A 353 10.58 -4.76 -11.74
CA THR A 353 11.58 -4.52 -12.78
C THR A 353 10.91 -4.29 -14.13
N ILE A 354 11.61 -3.68 -15.08
CA ILE A 354 11.06 -3.50 -16.45
C ILE A 354 10.75 -4.88 -17.08
N GLN A 355 11.63 -5.86 -16.89
CA GLN A 355 11.44 -7.23 -17.38
C GLN A 355 10.24 -7.92 -16.71
N GLY A 356 10.10 -7.77 -15.38
CA GLY A 356 8.95 -8.31 -14.65
C GLY A 356 7.63 -7.70 -15.09
N ALA A 357 7.61 -6.37 -15.28
CA ALA A 357 6.43 -5.68 -15.80
C ALA A 357 6.07 -6.11 -17.23
N ILE A 358 7.06 -6.32 -18.11
CA ILE A 358 6.84 -6.87 -19.47
C ILE A 358 6.21 -8.25 -19.37
N LYS A 359 6.74 -9.13 -18.51
CA LYS A 359 6.19 -10.47 -18.28
C LYS A 359 4.74 -10.41 -17.80
N LEU A 360 4.42 -9.58 -16.82
CA LEU A 360 3.06 -9.39 -16.35
C LEU A 360 2.16 -8.83 -17.45
N ASN A 361 2.57 -7.74 -18.09
CA ASN A 361 1.76 -7.07 -19.11
C ASN A 361 1.52 -7.92 -20.36
N SER A 362 2.36 -8.93 -20.64
CA SER A 362 2.14 -9.83 -21.79
C SER A 362 0.84 -10.64 -21.69
N THR A 363 0.31 -10.81 -20.48
CA THR A 363 -0.93 -11.56 -20.22
C THR A 363 -2.09 -10.66 -19.81
N LEU A 364 -1.82 -9.42 -19.36
CA LEU A 364 -2.85 -8.52 -18.84
C LEU A 364 -3.53 -7.72 -19.95
N LYS A 365 -4.86 -7.68 -19.93
CA LYS A 365 -5.69 -6.95 -20.90
C LYS A 365 -6.24 -5.65 -20.32
N THR A 366 -6.71 -4.77 -21.19
CA THR A 366 -7.63 -3.67 -20.87
C THR A 366 -9.02 -4.09 -21.31
N PHE A 367 -9.95 -4.18 -20.38
CA PHE A 367 -11.30 -4.71 -20.64
C PHE A 367 -12.24 -3.60 -21.13
N PRO A 368 -13.12 -3.90 -22.09
CA PRO A 368 -13.91 -2.90 -22.79
C PRO A 368 -14.98 -2.23 -21.93
N ASN A 369 -15.43 -2.86 -20.84
CA ASN A 369 -16.50 -2.36 -19.99
C ASN A 369 -15.99 -1.64 -18.72
N THR A 370 -14.68 -1.52 -18.54
CA THR A 370 -14.06 -0.93 -17.35
C THR A 370 -13.44 0.44 -17.67
N PHE A 371 -13.61 1.40 -16.76
CA PHE A 371 -13.00 2.72 -16.87
C PHE A 371 -11.61 2.74 -16.22
N TYR A 372 -10.61 3.30 -16.93
CA TYR A 372 -9.23 3.35 -16.47
C TYR A 372 -8.74 4.79 -16.36
N PHE A 373 -8.14 5.12 -15.21
CA PHE A 373 -7.52 6.42 -14.95
C PHE A 373 -6.12 6.25 -14.39
N SER A 374 -5.19 7.11 -14.78
CA SER A 374 -3.85 7.16 -14.23
C SER A 374 -3.45 8.59 -13.87
N TYR A 375 -3.00 8.74 -12.63
CA TYR A 375 -2.36 9.94 -12.13
C TYR A 375 -0.87 9.66 -12.03
N ALA A 376 -0.13 9.99 -13.09
CA ALA A 376 1.32 9.84 -13.14
C ALA A 376 1.98 11.01 -12.40
N THR A 377 2.93 10.71 -11.52
CA THR A 377 3.66 11.74 -10.78
C THR A 377 5.01 12.04 -11.43
N LYS A 378 5.43 13.29 -11.32
CA LYS A 378 6.71 13.76 -11.85
C LYS A 378 7.31 14.80 -10.91
N LYS A 379 8.56 14.60 -10.50
CA LYS A 379 9.30 15.54 -9.66
C LYS A 379 10.62 15.97 -10.26
N THR A 380 10.65 15.99 -11.57
CA THR A 380 11.81 16.35 -12.39
C THR A 380 11.45 17.42 -13.42
N ARG A 381 12.47 18.15 -13.88
CA ARG A 381 12.37 19.12 -14.98
C ARG A 381 13.64 19.06 -15.84
N LYS A 382 13.54 19.51 -17.08
CA LYS A 382 14.72 19.69 -17.94
C LYS A 382 15.35 21.07 -17.72
N LEU A 383 16.65 21.08 -17.44
CA LEU A 383 17.46 22.28 -17.31
C LEU A 383 18.67 22.14 -18.24
N PHE A 384 18.79 23.01 -19.25
CA PHE A 384 19.85 22.93 -20.29
C PHE A 384 19.97 21.54 -20.94
N GLY A 385 18.85 20.88 -21.19
CA GLY A 385 18.80 19.55 -21.81
C GLY A 385 19.04 18.38 -20.84
N ILE A 386 19.39 18.63 -19.57
CA ILE A 386 19.62 17.62 -18.54
C ILE A 386 18.40 17.51 -17.63
N THR A 387 17.97 16.31 -17.33
CA THR A 387 16.87 16.08 -16.39
C THR A 387 17.39 16.17 -14.94
N VAL A 388 16.76 17.05 -14.15
CA VAL A 388 17.13 17.32 -12.76
C VAL A 388 15.88 17.36 -11.87
N PRO A 389 16.00 17.21 -10.54
CA PRO A 389 14.87 17.42 -9.63
C PRO A 389 14.24 18.82 -9.81
N SER A 390 12.91 18.90 -9.83
CA SER A 390 12.20 20.18 -10.03
C SER A 390 12.40 21.15 -8.86
N SER A 391 12.61 20.61 -7.64
CA SER A 391 12.86 21.39 -6.43
C SER A 391 13.63 20.53 -5.41
N VAL A 392 14.63 21.12 -4.75
CA VAL A 392 15.38 20.43 -3.69
C VAL A 392 14.52 20.25 -2.43
N LEU A 393 13.76 21.27 -2.05
CA LEU A 393 12.92 21.27 -0.84
C LEU A 393 11.54 20.63 -1.09
N GLY A 394 11.11 20.52 -2.33
CA GLY A 394 9.81 19.96 -2.70
C GLY A 394 9.80 18.44 -2.88
N VAL A 395 10.95 17.77 -2.77
CA VAL A 395 11.07 16.31 -2.77
C VAL A 395 11.22 15.83 -1.34
N HIS A 396 10.53 14.74 -1.00
CA HIS A 396 10.74 14.12 0.31
C HIS A 396 12.20 13.67 0.47
N PRO A 397 12.87 13.94 1.61
CA PRO A 397 14.30 13.64 1.79
C PRO A 397 14.69 12.20 1.45
N MET A 398 13.85 11.22 1.77
CA MET A 398 14.08 9.81 1.40
C MET A 398 14.13 9.55 -0.10
N LEU A 399 13.45 10.37 -0.90
CA LEU A 399 13.33 10.17 -2.34
C LEU A 399 14.34 11.02 -3.12
N PHE A 400 14.90 12.08 -2.52
CA PHE A 400 15.75 13.04 -3.24
C PHE A 400 16.95 12.39 -3.94
N LEU A 401 17.70 11.56 -3.22
CA LEU A 401 18.82 10.83 -3.81
C LEU A 401 18.35 9.90 -4.96
N ARG A 402 17.20 9.27 -4.80
CA ARG A 402 16.64 8.38 -5.82
C ARG A 402 16.16 9.16 -7.05
N VAL A 403 15.57 10.34 -6.87
CA VAL A 403 15.24 11.22 -8.01
C VAL A 403 16.50 11.51 -8.82
N LEU A 404 17.59 11.92 -8.18
CA LEU A 404 18.88 12.19 -8.86
C LEU A 404 19.42 10.97 -9.59
N GLN A 405 19.46 9.81 -8.92
CA GLN A 405 19.97 8.57 -9.52
C GLN A 405 19.13 8.16 -10.75
N MET A 406 17.81 8.25 -10.65
CA MET A 406 16.92 7.87 -11.75
C MET A 406 17.01 8.85 -12.94
N CYS A 407 17.24 10.16 -12.70
CA CYS A 407 17.53 11.12 -13.78
C CYS A 407 18.80 10.75 -14.59
N MET A 408 19.78 10.15 -13.90
CA MET A 408 21.07 9.79 -14.50
C MET A 408 21.12 8.32 -14.97
N TRP A 409 19.98 7.63 -14.93
CA TRP A 409 19.93 6.22 -15.37
C TRP A 409 20.40 6.06 -16.81
N ARG A 410 21.29 5.09 -17.01
CA ARG A 410 21.67 4.62 -18.35
C ARG A 410 21.72 3.10 -18.33
N HIS A 411 21.06 2.50 -19.30
CA HIS A 411 21.06 1.05 -19.46
C HIS A 411 22.48 0.56 -19.74
N PRO A 412 22.98 -0.48 -19.07
CA PRO A 412 24.33 -0.99 -19.30
C PRO A 412 24.47 -1.51 -20.72
N GLN A 413 25.54 -1.08 -21.43
CA GLN A 413 25.79 -1.46 -22.82
C GLN A 413 26.00 -2.96 -23.04
N ASN A 414 26.43 -3.67 -22.00
CA ASN A 414 26.69 -5.11 -22.01
C ASN A 414 25.45 -5.95 -21.64
N ALA A 415 24.33 -5.33 -21.29
CA ALA A 415 23.08 -6.03 -21.01
C ALA A 415 22.11 -5.90 -22.21
N PRO A 416 21.27 -6.91 -22.46
CA PRO A 416 20.26 -6.84 -23.49
C PRO A 416 19.25 -5.74 -23.19
N LEU A 417 18.81 -4.99 -24.21
CA LEU A 417 17.76 -3.99 -24.03
C LEU A 417 16.46 -4.65 -23.52
N PRO A 418 15.74 -4.03 -22.58
CA PRO A 418 14.54 -4.61 -21.99
C PRO A 418 13.43 -4.88 -23.02
N TYR A 419 13.32 -4.03 -24.03
CA TYR A 419 12.37 -4.17 -25.14
C TYR A 419 12.84 -3.39 -26.38
N LYS A 420 12.26 -3.72 -27.53
CA LYS A 420 12.57 -3.03 -28.80
C LYS A 420 12.10 -1.58 -28.74
N GLY A 421 12.99 -0.64 -29.02
CA GLY A 421 12.70 0.80 -28.99
C GLY A 421 12.92 1.44 -27.61
N TYR A 422 13.54 0.73 -26.66
CA TYR A 422 13.96 1.31 -25.39
C TYR A 422 14.95 2.47 -25.62
N ARG A 423 14.73 3.60 -24.92
CA ARG A 423 15.63 4.75 -24.87
C ARG A 423 15.75 5.24 -23.45
N ASP A 424 16.97 5.52 -23.01
CA ASP A 424 17.23 6.00 -21.63
C ASP A 424 16.50 7.31 -21.32
N GLU A 425 16.39 8.21 -22.31
CA GLU A 425 15.77 9.54 -22.15
C GLU A 425 14.29 9.47 -21.78
N ASP A 426 13.60 8.41 -22.19
CA ASP A 426 12.19 8.20 -21.84
C ASP A 426 12.01 7.82 -20.37
N TRP A 427 13.06 7.32 -19.74
CA TRP A 427 13.07 6.85 -18.34
C TRP A 427 13.72 7.83 -17.36
N GLU A 428 14.12 9.02 -17.79
CA GLU A 428 14.74 10.02 -16.92
C GLU A 428 13.73 10.68 -15.97
N ASP A 429 12.52 11.03 -16.48
CA ASP A 429 11.49 11.66 -15.65
C ASP A 429 10.97 10.67 -14.61
N ASN A 430 10.90 11.12 -13.34
CA ASN A 430 10.54 10.25 -12.24
C ASN A 430 10.01 11.03 -11.01
N ASP A 431 9.46 10.29 -10.07
CA ASP A 431 8.95 10.78 -8.78
C ASP A 431 9.78 10.32 -7.56
N GLY A 432 10.93 9.69 -7.83
CA GLY A 432 11.85 9.13 -6.83
C GLY A 432 11.59 7.67 -6.45
N ALA A 433 10.49 7.08 -6.92
CA ALA A 433 10.22 5.65 -6.80
C ALA A 433 9.95 5.00 -8.15
N LEU A 434 9.22 5.66 -9.03
CA LEU A 434 8.85 5.19 -10.35
C LEU A 434 9.22 6.22 -11.41
N ASN A 435 9.51 5.73 -12.61
CA ASN A 435 9.67 6.58 -13.79
C ASN A 435 8.29 7.06 -14.26
N THR A 436 8.16 8.34 -14.62
CA THR A 436 6.88 8.94 -15.00
C THR A 436 6.22 8.19 -16.17
N ILE A 437 7.02 7.76 -17.15
CA ILE A 437 6.56 6.96 -18.28
C ILE A 437 5.87 5.67 -17.83
N SER A 438 6.36 5.05 -16.74
CA SER A 438 5.79 3.80 -16.19
C SER A 438 4.40 3.99 -15.62
N MET A 439 4.05 5.20 -15.18
CA MET A 439 2.82 5.48 -14.44
C MET A 439 1.67 5.96 -15.33
N THR A 440 1.91 6.19 -16.62
CA THR A 440 0.91 6.76 -17.53
C THR A 440 -0.18 5.75 -17.90
N TYR A 441 0.16 4.71 -18.58
CA TYR A 441 -0.70 3.60 -19.01
C TYR A 441 0.17 2.37 -19.31
N PRO A 442 -0.39 1.16 -19.42
CA PRO A 442 0.38 -0.01 -19.84
C PRO A 442 0.82 0.14 -21.30
N ARG A 443 2.13 0.14 -21.53
CA ARG A 443 2.70 0.43 -22.87
C ARG A 443 3.70 -0.57 -23.37
N ILE A 444 4.20 -1.44 -22.51
CA ILE A 444 5.17 -2.48 -22.85
C ILE A 444 4.67 -3.84 -22.35
N PRO A 445 4.78 -4.93 -23.16
CA PRO A 445 5.33 -4.98 -24.50
C PRO A 445 4.41 -4.42 -25.60
N ILE A 446 3.11 -4.25 -25.29
CA ILE A 446 2.09 -3.75 -26.22
C ILE A 446 1.44 -2.51 -25.60
N GLU A 447 1.28 -1.48 -26.42
CA GLU A 447 0.66 -0.23 -25.99
C GLU A 447 -0.86 -0.38 -25.94
N HIS A 448 -1.46 -0.10 -24.77
CA HIS A 448 -2.89 -0.17 -24.56
C HIS A 448 -3.58 1.12 -25.02
N PRO A 449 -4.90 1.10 -25.35
CA PRO A 449 -5.66 2.29 -25.71
C PRO A 449 -5.58 3.35 -24.59
N HIS A 450 -5.18 4.57 -24.94
CA HIS A 450 -4.94 5.63 -23.97
C HIS A 450 -5.27 7.02 -24.49
N ARG A 451 -5.48 7.96 -23.59
CA ARG A 451 -5.71 9.38 -23.88
C ARG A 451 -5.08 10.24 -22.79
N PHE A 452 -4.25 11.20 -23.19
CA PHE A 452 -3.77 12.25 -22.29
C PHE A 452 -4.89 13.25 -22.00
N VAL A 453 -5.01 13.67 -20.74
CA VAL A 453 -5.98 14.69 -20.31
C VAL A 453 -5.28 15.76 -19.47
N VAL A 454 -5.59 17.00 -19.74
CA VAL A 454 -5.03 18.13 -19.00
C VAL A 454 -5.87 18.39 -17.74
N ASP A 455 -7.19 18.29 -17.89
CA ASP A 455 -8.18 18.51 -16.85
C ASP A 455 -9.21 17.36 -16.82
N ASP A 456 -9.89 17.18 -15.71
CA ASP A 456 -10.95 16.18 -15.57
C ASP A 456 -12.15 16.49 -16.49
N SER A 457 -12.32 17.74 -16.93
CA SER A 457 -13.32 18.14 -17.93
C SER A 457 -13.03 17.59 -19.33
N ASP A 458 -11.76 17.32 -19.67
CA ASP A 458 -11.36 16.77 -20.97
C ASP A 458 -11.79 15.30 -21.16
N CYS A 459 -12.30 14.67 -20.11
CA CYS A 459 -12.68 13.26 -20.11
C CYS A 459 -14.12 13.01 -20.58
N HIS A 460 -14.85 13.99 -21.08
CA HIS A 460 -16.24 13.83 -21.48
C HIS A 460 -16.45 13.77 -23.00
N PRO A 461 -17.28 12.80 -23.47
CA PRO A 461 -17.81 11.66 -22.75
C PRO A 461 -16.73 10.60 -22.47
N LEU A 462 -16.74 10.05 -21.25
CA LEU A 462 -15.85 8.95 -20.89
C LEU A 462 -16.21 7.68 -21.65
N GLN A 463 -15.20 6.99 -22.18
CA GLN A 463 -15.34 5.70 -22.85
C GLN A 463 -14.61 4.63 -22.02
N PRO A 464 -15.27 3.51 -21.70
CA PRO A 464 -14.57 2.39 -21.07
C PRO A 464 -13.58 1.76 -22.04
N GLY A 465 -12.63 0.99 -21.53
CA GLY A 465 -11.57 0.36 -22.32
C GLY A 465 -10.44 1.30 -22.74
N ILE A 466 -10.40 2.54 -22.26
CA ILE A 466 -9.36 3.53 -22.56
C ILE A 466 -8.73 4.01 -21.25
N TRP A 467 -7.39 4.08 -21.22
CA TRP A 467 -6.63 4.67 -20.13
C TRP A 467 -6.55 6.20 -20.27
N TYR A 468 -7.29 6.91 -19.42
CA TYR A 468 -7.18 8.37 -19.30
C TYR A 468 -6.07 8.70 -18.31
N TYR A 469 -5.03 9.41 -18.74
CA TYR A 469 -3.92 9.73 -17.85
C TYR A 469 -3.59 11.22 -17.82
N LYS A 470 -3.16 11.69 -16.67
CA LYS A 470 -2.57 13.03 -16.50
C LYS A 470 -1.28 12.94 -15.68
N ILE A 471 -0.41 13.95 -15.85
CA ILE A 471 0.86 14.05 -15.14
C ILE A 471 0.73 15.15 -14.09
N ILE A 472 1.05 14.83 -12.83
CA ILE A 472 0.97 15.73 -11.68
C ILE A 472 2.38 15.99 -11.16
N GLU A 473 2.70 17.25 -10.83
CA GLU A 473 3.96 17.57 -10.18
C GLU A 473 3.92 17.17 -8.70
N ALA A 474 4.40 15.96 -8.42
CA ALA A 474 4.45 15.38 -7.08
C ALA A 474 5.57 14.34 -6.98
N ASP A 475 6.06 14.08 -5.77
CA ASP A 475 6.85 12.90 -5.49
C ASP A 475 5.94 11.71 -5.12
N HIS A 476 6.52 10.52 -5.11
CA HIS A 476 5.78 9.25 -4.99
C HIS A 476 4.90 9.11 -3.74
N ILE A 477 5.28 9.75 -2.64
CA ILE A 477 4.60 9.61 -1.36
C ILE A 477 3.77 10.82 -0.96
N LEU A 478 3.63 11.81 -1.85
CA LEU A 478 2.93 13.06 -1.52
C LEU A 478 1.45 12.81 -1.17
N PHE A 479 0.80 11.87 -1.84
CA PHE A 479 -0.63 11.56 -1.66
C PHE A 479 -0.90 10.38 -0.72
N ILE A 480 0.14 9.87 -0.04
CA ILE A 480 0.03 8.83 0.97
C ILE A 480 0.81 9.24 2.22
N VAL A 481 0.52 8.59 3.35
CA VAL A 481 1.25 8.69 4.63
C VAL A 481 1.21 10.09 5.28
N ASN A 482 1.39 11.18 4.53
CA ASN A 482 1.49 12.53 5.08
C ASN A 482 0.59 13.53 4.35
N ARG A 483 -0.68 13.62 4.77
CA ARG A 483 -1.67 14.56 4.26
C ARG A 483 -1.25 16.02 4.44
N GLU A 484 -0.62 16.37 5.56
CA GLU A 484 -0.24 17.74 5.87
C GLU A 484 0.77 18.28 4.85
N ARG A 485 1.68 17.43 4.38
CA ARG A 485 2.66 17.81 3.35
C ARG A 485 2.02 18.04 1.98
N ALA A 486 1.01 17.25 1.63
CA ALA A 486 0.29 17.38 0.37
C ALA A 486 -0.72 18.56 0.38
N GLY A 487 -1.23 18.92 1.55
CA GLY A 487 -2.15 20.03 1.73
C GLY A 487 -3.41 19.93 0.85
N VAL A 488 -3.78 21.03 0.22
CA VAL A 488 -4.98 21.14 -0.63
C VAL A 488 -4.94 20.16 -1.83
N GLN A 489 -3.75 19.87 -2.37
CA GLN A 489 -3.61 18.93 -3.50
C GLN A 489 -4.09 17.53 -3.15
N PHE A 490 -3.86 17.08 -1.90
CA PHE A 490 -4.37 15.81 -1.41
C PHE A 490 -5.89 15.75 -1.48
N ASP A 491 -6.55 16.77 -0.92
CA ASP A 491 -8.01 16.81 -0.87
C ASP A 491 -8.61 16.88 -2.28
N LEU A 492 -8.10 17.77 -3.13
CA LEU A 492 -8.57 17.92 -4.52
C LEU A 492 -8.44 16.60 -5.31
N LEU A 493 -7.33 15.88 -5.14
CA LEU A 493 -7.12 14.60 -5.82
C LEU A 493 -8.15 13.54 -5.37
N TYR A 494 -8.23 13.28 -4.07
CA TYR A 494 -9.11 12.23 -3.55
C TYR A 494 -10.59 12.58 -3.69
N ASP A 495 -10.97 13.84 -3.50
CA ASP A 495 -12.35 14.30 -3.74
C ASP A 495 -12.74 14.12 -5.21
N GLY A 496 -11.84 14.47 -6.14
CA GLY A 496 -12.05 14.25 -7.58
C GLY A 496 -12.19 12.77 -7.94
N ILE A 497 -11.34 11.90 -7.38
CA ILE A 497 -11.43 10.44 -7.59
C ILE A 497 -12.76 9.90 -7.04
N PHE A 498 -13.11 10.24 -5.81
CA PHE A 498 -14.31 9.71 -5.16
C PHE A 498 -15.59 10.24 -5.82
N GLN A 499 -15.65 11.52 -6.17
CA GLN A 499 -16.76 12.09 -6.94
C GLN A 499 -16.95 11.37 -8.27
N ARG A 500 -15.86 11.05 -8.98
CA ARG A 500 -15.92 10.28 -10.23
C ARG A 500 -16.49 8.89 -9.99
N CYS A 501 -16.04 8.17 -8.95
CA CYS A 501 -16.61 6.87 -8.58
C CYS A 501 -18.09 6.93 -8.20
N ARG A 502 -18.60 8.08 -7.75
CA ARG A 502 -20.01 8.28 -7.36
C ARG A 502 -20.89 8.81 -8.49
N LYS A 503 -20.31 9.30 -9.60
CA LYS A 503 -21.09 9.80 -10.76
C LYS A 503 -21.83 8.67 -11.49
N HIS A 504 -23.00 8.99 -12.07
CA HIS A 504 -23.80 8.05 -12.88
C HIS A 504 -23.05 7.47 -14.09
N ALA A 505 -22.00 8.13 -14.58
CA ALA A 505 -21.16 7.65 -15.69
C ALA A 505 -20.55 6.26 -15.43
N PHE A 506 -20.44 5.83 -14.16
CA PHE A 506 -19.92 4.52 -13.78
C PHE A 506 -21.02 3.51 -13.41
N ARG A 507 -22.30 3.88 -13.52
CA ARG A 507 -23.39 2.92 -13.36
C ARG A 507 -23.66 2.25 -14.72
N LYS A 508 -23.68 0.94 -14.75
CA LYS A 508 -24.23 0.21 -15.90
C LYS A 508 -25.67 0.69 -16.10
N SER A 509 -26.03 1.13 -17.29
CA SER A 509 -27.46 1.33 -17.62
C SER A 509 -28.17 0.00 -17.40
N PRO A 510 -29.37 -0.01 -16.77
CA PRO A 510 -30.14 -1.23 -16.68
C PRO A 510 -30.33 -1.78 -18.10
N PRO A 511 -30.31 -3.13 -18.29
CA PRO A 511 -30.50 -3.70 -19.59
C PRO A 511 -31.79 -3.14 -20.17
N THR A 512 -31.72 -2.55 -21.37
CA THR A 512 -32.89 -2.09 -22.11
C THR A 512 -33.78 -3.31 -22.33
N VAL A 513 -34.86 -3.37 -21.58
CA VAL A 513 -35.93 -4.37 -21.85
C VAL A 513 -36.36 -4.12 -23.30
N PRO A 514 -36.26 -5.10 -24.21
CA PRO A 514 -36.79 -4.93 -25.56
C PRO A 514 -38.25 -4.60 -25.41
N ASN A 515 -38.68 -3.44 -25.93
CA ASN A 515 -40.08 -3.15 -26.08
C ASN A 515 -40.69 -4.28 -26.92
N GLU A 516 -41.46 -5.16 -26.30
CA GLU A 516 -42.37 -5.99 -27.02
C GLU A 516 -43.33 -5.05 -27.73
N THR A 517 -43.04 -4.78 -29.01
CA THR A 517 -43.94 -4.13 -29.91
C THR A 517 -45.15 -5.04 -30.06
N SER A 518 -46.24 -4.63 -29.42
CA SER A 518 -47.58 -5.09 -29.70
C SER A 518 -47.84 -5.14 -31.20
N GLN A 519 -48.06 -6.35 -31.70
CA GLN A 519 -48.90 -6.56 -32.89
C GLN A 519 -50.36 -6.67 -32.49
#